data_c1d209c37b217650a56e1977f53d99a6
#
_entry.id   c1d209c37b217650a56e1977f53d99a6
#
_cell.length_a   1.000
_cell.length_b   1.000
_cell.length_c   1.000
_cell.angle_alpha   90.00
_cell.angle_beta   90.00
_cell.angle_gamma   90.00
#
_symmetry.space_group_name_H-M   'P 1'
#
loop_
_entity.id
_entity.type
_entity.pdbx_description
1 polymer ?
#
loop_
_entity_poly.entity_id
_entity_poly.type
_entity_poly.pdbx_seq_one_letter_code
_entity_poly.pdbx_strand_id
1 'polypeptide(L)'
;MDIPLILSGSFGELRSNHFHSGLDIKTQQREGIPIYAPADGYVSRIKVSHYGYGKALYIKHPNGYSTVYAHLQNYAGDIANYVKEKQYNKETYEIELFPNASALKVNKGDLIAYSGNSGGSGGPHLHFEIRDGASRPMNPMLFGINVPDSKKPLISSVIAYPISDDAQINNNQNPVKLRLILQKD
;
A
#
# COMPACT_ATOMS: atom_id res chain seq x y z
N MET A 1 -0.49 10.84 10.21
CA MET A 1 -1.55 11.68 9.58
C MET A 1 -2.59 11.97 10.65
N ASP A 2 -3.02 13.21 10.76
CA ASP A 2 -4.00 13.66 11.79
C ASP A 2 -5.42 13.68 11.20
N ILE A 3 -5.85 12.54 10.66
CA ILE A 3 -7.17 12.34 10.07
C ILE A 3 -7.74 10.99 10.53
N PRO A 4 -9.08 10.83 10.51
CA PRO A 4 -9.69 9.53 10.79
C PRO A 4 -9.16 8.43 9.87
N LEU A 5 -8.83 7.27 10.45
CA LEU A 5 -8.35 6.11 9.70
C LEU A 5 -9.53 5.39 9.05
N ILE A 6 -9.80 5.74 7.79
CA ILE A 6 -10.85 5.14 6.98
C ILE A 6 -10.17 4.52 5.75
N LEU A 7 -10.47 3.24 5.47
CA LEU A 7 -9.88 2.53 4.34
C LEU A 7 -10.77 2.62 3.08
N SER A 8 -10.12 2.63 1.93
CA SER A 8 -10.71 2.35 0.60
C SER A 8 -10.27 0.99 0.07
N GLY A 9 -9.20 0.41 0.60
CA GLY A 9 -8.71 -0.91 0.29
C GLY A 9 -8.03 -1.55 1.49
N SER A 10 -8.28 -2.84 1.72
CA SER A 10 -7.71 -3.61 2.83
C SER A 10 -6.60 -4.56 2.36
N PHE A 11 -5.75 -4.97 3.30
CA PHE A 11 -4.69 -5.95 3.04
C PHE A 11 -5.28 -7.29 2.57
N GLY A 12 -4.69 -7.86 1.52
CA GLY A 12 -5.13 -9.14 0.95
C GLY A 12 -6.39 -9.07 0.08
N GLU A 13 -6.95 -7.89 -0.13
CA GLU A 13 -8.06 -7.70 -1.06
C GLU A 13 -7.65 -8.10 -2.47
N LEU A 14 -8.50 -8.87 -3.16
CA LEU A 14 -8.25 -9.30 -4.53
C LEU A 14 -8.37 -8.13 -5.49
N ARG A 15 -7.32 -7.85 -6.23
CA ARG A 15 -7.27 -6.91 -7.36
C ARG A 15 -7.34 -7.71 -8.68
N SER A 16 -7.30 -7.05 -9.81
CA SER A 16 -7.44 -7.68 -11.12
C SER A 16 -6.41 -8.79 -11.39
N ASN A 17 -5.19 -8.67 -10.88
CA ASN A 17 -4.08 -9.59 -11.16
C ASN A 17 -3.17 -9.88 -9.95
N HIS A 18 -3.49 -9.37 -8.75
CA HIS A 18 -2.70 -9.58 -7.53
C HIS A 18 -3.55 -9.35 -6.28
N PHE A 19 -3.02 -9.73 -5.12
CA PHE A 19 -3.59 -9.34 -3.83
C PHE A 19 -3.00 -8.00 -3.38
N HIS A 20 -3.85 -7.17 -2.78
CA HIS A 20 -3.45 -5.86 -2.26
C HIS A 20 -2.42 -6.01 -1.13
N SER A 21 -1.26 -5.39 -1.28
CA SER A 21 -0.11 -5.57 -0.40
C SER A 21 -0.10 -4.68 0.85
N GLY A 22 -1.10 -3.82 1.01
CA GLY A 22 -1.15 -2.84 2.10
C GLY A 22 -2.56 -2.41 2.48
N LEU A 23 -2.65 -1.20 3.00
CA LEU A 23 -3.88 -0.48 3.29
C LEU A 23 -3.96 0.77 2.43
N ASP A 24 -5.09 1.00 1.78
CA ASP A 24 -5.38 2.25 1.11
C ASP A 24 -6.16 3.15 2.06
N ILE A 25 -5.48 4.15 2.61
CA ILE A 25 -6.02 5.07 3.61
C ILE A 25 -6.59 6.30 2.90
N LYS A 26 -7.90 6.54 3.07
CA LYS A 26 -8.59 7.71 2.49
C LYS A 26 -8.03 9.00 3.05
N THR A 27 -7.78 9.97 2.18
CA THR A 27 -7.25 11.29 2.52
C THR A 27 -8.29 12.40 2.33
N GLN A 28 -9.56 12.09 2.62
CA GLN A 28 -10.67 13.05 2.50
C GLN A 28 -10.80 13.64 1.08
N GLN A 29 -10.52 12.85 0.05
CA GLN A 29 -10.54 13.23 -1.37
C GLN A 29 -9.58 14.39 -1.71
N ARG A 30 -8.54 14.61 -0.92
CA ARG A 30 -7.53 15.66 -1.15
C ARG A 30 -6.11 15.12 -1.06
N GLU A 31 -5.21 15.77 -1.75
CA GLU A 31 -3.78 15.58 -1.65
C GLU A 31 -3.17 16.48 -0.57
N GLY A 32 -1.89 16.29 -0.27
CA GLY A 32 -1.12 17.17 0.61
C GLY A 32 -1.31 16.92 2.11
N ILE A 33 -1.93 15.81 2.53
CA ILE A 33 -2.02 15.47 3.94
C ILE A 33 -0.65 15.03 4.45
N PRO A 34 -0.12 15.64 5.55
CA PRO A 34 1.17 15.27 6.10
C PRO A 34 1.24 13.81 6.53
N ILE A 35 2.33 13.14 6.18
CA ILE A 35 2.64 11.75 6.55
C ILE A 35 3.86 11.76 7.45
N TYR A 36 3.75 11.13 8.62
CA TYR A 36 4.81 11.07 9.61
C TYR A 36 5.37 9.66 9.74
N ALA A 37 6.66 9.54 10.05
CA ALA A 37 7.32 8.27 10.31
C ALA A 37 6.71 7.61 11.56
N PRO A 38 6.30 6.34 11.52
CA PRO A 38 5.69 5.65 12.68
C PRO A 38 6.74 5.18 13.70
N ALA A 39 8.00 5.09 13.30
CA ALA A 39 9.13 4.65 14.10
C ALA A 39 10.45 5.20 13.54
N ASP A 40 11.51 5.16 14.34
CA ASP A 40 12.86 5.49 13.90
C ASP A 40 13.31 4.56 12.77
N GLY A 41 14.19 5.05 11.90
CA GLY A 41 14.72 4.28 10.79
C GLY A 41 15.58 5.09 9.84
N TYR A 42 15.69 4.61 8.62
CA TYR A 42 16.34 5.33 7.53
C TYR A 42 15.64 5.03 6.20
N VAL A 43 15.69 5.98 5.29
CA VAL A 43 15.16 5.78 3.94
C VAL A 43 16.05 4.81 3.19
N SER A 44 15.52 3.63 2.86
CA SER A 44 16.26 2.57 2.18
C SER A 44 16.03 2.55 0.66
N ARG A 45 14.90 3.09 0.20
CA ARG A 45 14.57 3.17 -1.23
C ARG A 45 13.62 4.33 -1.47
N ILE A 46 13.80 5.01 -2.59
CA ILE A 46 12.88 6.02 -3.12
C ILE A 46 12.61 5.69 -4.59
N LYS A 47 11.38 5.76 -5.01
CA LYS A 47 11.02 5.57 -6.41
C LYS A 47 10.08 6.68 -6.87
N VAL A 48 10.36 7.24 -8.04
CA VAL A 48 9.47 8.16 -8.75
C VAL A 48 9.19 7.55 -10.12
N SER A 49 7.92 7.28 -10.41
CA SER A 49 7.48 6.70 -11.68
C SER A 49 6.13 7.28 -12.09
N HIS A 50 5.83 7.26 -13.37
CA HIS A 50 4.50 7.63 -13.88
C HIS A 50 3.46 6.55 -13.61
N TYR A 51 3.87 5.31 -13.32
CA TYR A 51 3.00 4.15 -13.16
C TYR A 51 3.18 3.46 -11.80
N GLY A 52 2.32 2.48 -11.52
CA GLY A 52 2.38 1.68 -10.30
C GLY A 52 2.27 2.55 -9.04
N TYR A 53 3.22 2.48 -8.14
CA TYR A 53 3.22 3.24 -6.88
C TYR A 53 3.45 4.75 -7.05
N GLY A 54 3.76 5.22 -8.25
CA GLY A 54 4.06 6.64 -8.47
C GLY A 54 5.28 7.10 -7.70
N LYS A 55 5.12 8.12 -6.87
CA LYS A 55 6.13 8.52 -5.89
C LYS A 55 6.01 7.65 -4.65
N ALA A 56 7.03 6.85 -4.38
CA ALA A 56 7.06 5.90 -3.28
C ALA A 56 8.30 6.09 -2.39
N LEU A 57 8.12 5.90 -1.09
CA LEU A 57 9.14 5.99 -0.05
C LEU A 57 9.17 4.68 0.75
N TYR A 58 10.36 4.16 1.00
CA TYR A 58 10.60 2.96 1.80
C TYR A 58 11.51 3.30 2.97
N ILE A 59 11.09 3.01 4.17
CA ILE A 59 11.86 3.24 5.39
C ILE A 59 12.14 1.89 6.04
N LYS A 60 13.40 1.61 6.32
CA LYS A 60 13.82 0.43 7.06
C LYS A 60 13.99 0.78 8.54
N HIS A 61 13.40 -0.04 9.40
CA HIS A 61 13.37 0.15 10.85
C HIS A 61 14.35 -0.79 11.58
N PRO A 62 14.84 -0.42 12.78
CA PRO A 62 15.79 -1.25 13.56
C PRO A 62 15.26 -2.64 13.92
N ASN A 63 13.94 -2.82 13.99
CA ASN A 63 13.29 -4.10 14.27
C ASN A 63 13.25 -5.07 13.06
N GLY A 64 13.88 -4.70 11.93
CA GLY A 64 13.98 -5.53 10.73
C GLY A 64 12.79 -5.39 9.75
N TYR A 65 11.73 -4.68 10.12
CA TYR A 65 10.62 -4.38 9.22
C TYR A 65 10.90 -3.13 8.39
N SER A 66 10.13 -2.99 7.31
CA SER A 66 10.12 -1.78 6.49
C SER A 66 8.70 -1.27 6.31
N THR A 67 8.54 0.06 6.28
CA THR A 67 7.27 0.70 5.90
C THR A 67 7.38 1.27 4.50
N VAL A 68 6.29 1.17 3.73
CA VAL A 68 6.19 1.68 2.36
C VAL A 68 5.03 2.66 2.28
N TYR A 69 5.28 3.77 1.62
CA TYR A 69 4.32 4.85 1.39
C TYR A 69 4.27 5.09 -0.10
N ALA A 70 3.09 5.01 -0.72
CA ALA A 70 2.96 5.18 -2.15
C ALA A 70 1.85 6.20 -2.51
N HIS A 71 1.78 6.49 -3.81
CA HIS A 71 0.91 7.51 -4.41
C HIS A 71 1.14 8.91 -3.84
N LEU A 72 2.36 9.20 -3.38
CA LEU A 72 2.71 10.45 -2.72
C LEU A 72 2.59 11.65 -3.69
N GLN A 73 2.18 12.81 -3.15
CA GLN A 73 2.26 14.07 -3.88
C GLN A 73 3.70 14.57 -3.91
N ASN A 74 4.33 14.66 -2.73
CA ASN A 74 5.71 15.12 -2.57
C ASN A 74 6.37 14.44 -1.36
N TYR A 75 7.68 14.41 -1.37
CA TYR A 75 8.49 14.12 -0.18
C TYR A 75 8.66 15.38 0.66
N ALA A 76 9.10 15.24 1.91
CA ALA A 76 9.34 16.36 2.82
C ALA A 76 10.83 16.54 3.15
N GLY A 77 11.22 17.74 3.56
CA GLY A 77 12.55 18.05 4.10
C GLY A 77 13.72 17.56 3.25
N ASP A 78 14.69 16.94 3.93
CA ASP A 78 15.91 16.45 3.29
C ASP A 78 15.65 15.31 2.28
N ILE A 79 14.57 14.55 2.43
CA ILE A 79 14.17 13.52 1.46
C ILE A 79 13.82 14.19 0.12
N ALA A 80 13.06 15.29 0.17
CA ALA A 80 12.68 16.05 -1.03
C ALA A 80 13.91 16.66 -1.72
N ASN A 81 14.82 17.26 -0.95
CA ASN A 81 16.05 17.86 -1.46
C ASN A 81 16.94 16.80 -2.12
N TYR A 82 17.09 15.65 -1.48
CA TYR A 82 17.88 14.52 -2.01
C TYR A 82 17.31 14.02 -3.35
N VAL A 83 16.00 13.81 -3.43
CA VAL A 83 15.36 13.36 -4.68
C VAL A 83 15.55 14.40 -5.78
N LYS A 84 15.29 15.67 -5.49
CA LYS A 84 15.43 16.77 -6.44
C LYS A 84 16.87 16.86 -6.98
N GLU A 85 17.88 16.82 -6.11
CA GLU A 85 19.29 16.81 -6.52
C GLU A 85 19.59 15.67 -7.48
N LYS A 86 19.14 14.43 -7.16
CA LYS A 86 19.40 13.26 -7.99
C LYS A 86 18.66 13.29 -9.33
N GLN A 87 17.45 13.85 -9.36
CA GLN A 87 16.70 14.05 -10.61
C GLN A 87 17.41 15.07 -11.52
N TYR A 88 17.85 16.19 -10.97
CA TYR A 88 18.59 17.19 -11.76
C TYR A 88 19.93 16.67 -12.26
N ASN A 89 20.70 15.97 -11.41
CA ASN A 89 22.00 15.41 -11.82
C ASN A 89 21.87 14.32 -12.90
N LYS A 90 20.72 13.63 -12.97
CA LYS A 90 20.45 12.62 -13.99
C LYS A 90 19.59 13.13 -15.14
N GLU A 91 19.16 14.38 -15.08
CA GLU A 91 18.27 14.99 -16.09
C GLU A 91 17.03 14.14 -16.38
N THR A 92 16.43 13.54 -15.33
CA THR A 92 15.28 12.63 -15.50
C THR A 92 14.26 12.83 -14.39
N TYR A 93 12.98 12.73 -14.74
CA TYR A 93 11.89 12.73 -13.78
C TYR A 93 11.75 11.39 -13.05
N GLU A 94 11.79 10.28 -13.80
CA GLU A 94 11.71 8.94 -13.23
C GLU A 94 13.05 8.54 -12.64
N ILE A 95 13.03 8.10 -11.38
CA ILE A 95 14.26 7.76 -10.67
C ILE A 95 13.98 6.67 -9.63
N GLU A 96 14.97 5.82 -9.46
CA GLU A 96 15.01 4.85 -8.38
C GLU A 96 16.34 4.99 -7.62
N LEU A 97 16.24 5.23 -6.32
CA LEU A 97 17.37 5.55 -5.45
C LEU A 97 17.41 4.58 -4.27
N PHE A 98 18.63 4.23 -3.88
CA PHE A 98 18.91 3.40 -2.71
C PHE A 98 19.91 4.13 -1.81
N PRO A 99 19.47 5.10 -0.99
CA PRO A 99 20.33 5.85 -0.09
C PRO A 99 21.06 4.94 0.89
N ASN A 100 22.30 5.28 1.23
CA ASN A 100 23.01 4.63 2.33
C ASN A 100 22.27 4.87 3.65
N ALA A 101 22.37 3.93 4.59
CA ALA A 101 21.67 3.99 5.89
C ALA A 101 21.95 5.24 6.73
N SER A 102 23.10 5.90 6.48
CA SER A 102 23.47 7.15 7.16
C SER A 102 22.99 8.42 6.44
N ALA A 103 22.52 8.33 5.19
CA ALA A 103 22.24 9.50 4.34
C ALA A 103 20.93 10.20 4.71
N LEU A 104 19.88 9.44 4.95
CA LEU A 104 18.54 9.95 5.24
C LEU A 104 17.95 9.21 6.45
N LYS A 105 18.36 9.60 7.64
CA LYS A 105 17.81 9.09 8.89
C LYS A 105 16.47 9.74 9.17
N VAL A 106 15.55 9.02 9.79
CA VAL A 106 14.25 9.51 10.23
C VAL A 106 14.01 9.08 11.68
N ASN A 107 13.41 9.95 12.46
CA ASN A 107 12.93 9.65 13.80
C ASN A 107 11.42 9.46 13.79
N LYS A 108 10.91 8.74 14.75
CA LYS A 108 9.45 8.63 14.94
C LYS A 108 8.83 10.02 15.06
N GLY A 109 7.81 10.27 14.26
CA GLY A 109 7.11 11.56 14.23
C GLY A 109 7.66 12.57 13.22
N ASP A 110 8.80 12.30 12.56
CA ASP A 110 9.30 13.19 11.50
C ASP A 110 8.32 13.22 10.32
N LEU A 111 8.13 14.43 9.78
CA LEU A 111 7.39 14.62 8.54
C LEU A 111 8.22 14.10 7.37
N ILE A 112 7.73 13.06 6.67
CA ILE A 112 8.47 12.36 5.62
C ILE A 112 7.94 12.63 4.21
N ALA A 113 6.64 12.89 4.08
CA ALA A 113 5.99 13.06 2.79
C ALA A 113 4.59 13.69 2.94
N TYR A 114 3.94 13.91 1.81
CA TYR A 114 2.55 14.33 1.70
C TYR A 114 1.78 13.34 0.84
N SER A 115 0.56 13.00 1.26
CA SER A 115 -0.35 12.12 0.50
C SER A 115 -0.69 12.72 -0.86
N GLY A 116 -0.98 11.87 -1.83
CA GLY A 116 -1.24 12.33 -3.19
C GLY A 116 -2.10 11.37 -4.00
N ASN A 117 -1.89 11.42 -5.32
CA ASN A 117 -2.59 10.62 -6.32
C ASN A 117 -1.65 10.23 -7.48
N SER A 118 -0.35 10.10 -7.23
CA SER A 118 0.64 9.79 -8.27
C SER A 118 0.63 8.32 -8.66
N GLY A 119 1.10 8.01 -9.88
CA GLY A 119 1.16 6.65 -10.40
C GLY A 119 -0.18 6.06 -10.80
N GLY A 120 -0.38 4.77 -10.59
CA GLY A 120 -1.60 4.04 -10.94
C GLY A 120 -2.71 4.16 -9.89
N SER A 121 -3.05 5.38 -9.49
CA SER A 121 -4.07 5.67 -8.48
C SER A 121 -5.35 6.21 -9.09
N GLY A 122 -6.50 5.72 -8.62
CA GLY A 122 -7.82 6.15 -9.06
C GLY A 122 -8.38 7.38 -8.32
N GLY A 123 -7.66 7.91 -7.34
CA GLY A 123 -8.07 9.08 -6.53
C GLY A 123 -7.16 9.27 -5.33
N PRO A 124 -7.20 10.46 -4.67
CA PRO A 124 -6.31 10.78 -3.56
C PRO A 124 -6.45 9.80 -2.39
N HIS A 125 -5.35 9.12 -2.05
CA HIS A 125 -5.23 8.23 -0.90
C HIS A 125 -3.75 8.02 -0.54
N LEU A 126 -3.49 7.43 0.62
CA LEU A 126 -2.18 6.89 0.97
C LEU A 126 -2.24 5.37 0.89
N HIS A 127 -1.44 4.76 0.00
CA HIS A 127 -1.14 3.34 0.07
C HIS A 127 -0.01 3.11 1.07
N PHE A 128 -0.27 2.31 2.10
CA PHE A 128 0.65 2.05 3.20
C PHE A 128 0.89 0.56 3.38
N GLU A 129 2.17 0.15 3.46
CA GLU A 129 2.53 -1.24 3.70
C GLU A 129 3.50 -1.39 4.88
N ILE A 130 3.48 -2.58 5.49
CA ILE A 130 4.56 -3.09 6.33
C ILE A 130 5.11 -4.33 5.66
N ARG A 131 6.44 -4.42 5.54
CA ARG A 131 7.14 -5.57 4.97
C ARG A 131 8.13 -6.15 5.96
N ASP A 132 8.27 -7.47 5.94
CA ASP A 132 9.29 -8.16 6.75
C ASP A 132 10.70 -8.02 6.17
N GLY A 133 11.69 -8.61 6.83
CA GLY A 133 13.10 -8.57 6.40
C GLY A 133 13.36 -9.21 5.04
N ALA A 134 12.48 -10.08 4.55
CA ALA A 134 12.51 -10.66 3.22
C ALA A 134 11.66 -9.86 2.20
N SER A 135 11.22 -8.66 2.56
CA SER A 135 10.37 -7.77 1.74
C SER A 135 8.97 -8.32 1.42
N ARG A 136 8.48 -9.30 2.17
CA ARG A 136 7.14 -9.85 2.01
C ARG A 136 6.13 -8.92 2.70
N PRO A 137 5.03 -8.55 2.03
CA PRO A 137 3.97 -7.76 2.64
C PRO A 137 3.35 -8.46 3.86
N MET A 138 3.15 -7.70 4.92
CA MET A 138 2.50 -8.13 6.15
C MET A 138 1.22 -7.32 6.36
N ASN A 139 0.19 -7.92 6.95
CA ASN A 139 -1.01 -7.16 7.27
C ASN A 139 -0.71 -6.06 8.31
N PRO A 140 -0.81 -4.76 7.94
CA PRO A 140 -0.46 -3.67 8.85
C PRO A 140 -1.31 -3.62 10.13
N MET A 141 -2.51 -4.20 10.10
CA MET A 141 -3.38 -4.27 11.28
C MET A 141 -2.79 -5.12 12.42
N LEU A 142 -1.87 -6.05 12.11
CA LEU A 142 -1.14 -6.84 13.11
C LEU A 142 -0.11 -6.01 13.91
N PHE A 143 0.15 -4.77 13.50
CA PHE A 143 1.11 -3.85 14.11
C PHE A 143 0.45 -2.71 14.90
N GLY A 144 -0.76 -2.95 15.39
CA GLY A 144 -1.48 -1.99 16.24
C GLY A 144 -2.24 -0.90 15.47
N ILE A 145 -2.36 -1.02 14.14
CA ILE A 145 -3.23 -0.13 13.36
C ILE A 145 -4.66 -0.60 13.56
N ASN A 146 -5.42 0.14 14.36
CA ASN A 146 -6.82 -0.17 14.60
C ASN A 146 -7.71 0.57 13.61
N VAL A 147 -8.37 -0.19 12.74
CA VAL A 147 -9.36 0.33 11.78
C VAL A 147 -10.74 0.04 12.35
N PRO A 148 -11.53 1.07 12.72
CA PRO A 148 -12.90 0.87 13.18
C PRO A 148 -13.73 0.22 12.07
N ASP A 149 -14.17 -1.02 12.28
CA ASP A 149 -15.08 -1.73 11.38
C ASP A 149 -16.12 -2.47 12.22
N SER A 150 -17.37 -2.11 12.04
CA SER A 150 -18.53 -2.75 12.68
C SER A 150 -19.37 -3.56 11.70
N LYS A 151 -18.97 -3.62 10.42
CA LYS A 151 -19.76 -4.31 9.40
C LYS A 151 -19.40 -5.80 9.36
N LYS A 152 -20.41 -6.65 9.47
CA LYS A 152 -20.24 -8.08 9.26
C LYS A 152 -19.94 -8.37 7.80
N PRO A 153 -19.05 -9.33 7.48
CA PRO A 153 -18.81 -9.76 6.11
C PRO A 153 -20.11 -10.28 5.46
N LEU A 154 -20.33 -9.87 4.22
CA LEU A 154 -21.45 -10.35 3.40
C LEU A 154 -20.89 -11.16 2.22
N ILE A 155 -21.25 -12.44 2.14
CA ILE A 155 -20.93 -13.26 0.98
C ILE A 155 -22.04 -13.01 -0.07
N SER A 156 -21.72 -12.26 -1.11
CA SER A 156 -22.66 -11.92 -2.18
C SER A 156 -22.80 -13.05 -3.23
N SER A 157 -21.73 -13.78 -3.48
CA SER A 157 -21.73 -14.93 -4.40
C SER A 157 -20.53 -15.82 -4.16
N VAL A 158 -20.68 -17.10 -4.53
CA VAL A 158 -19.58 -18.07 -4.66
C VAL A 158 -19.60 -18.57 -6.09
N ILE A 159 -18.43 -18.53 -6.75
CA ILE A 159 -18.27 -19.10 -8.09
C ILE A 159 -17.29 -20.27 -7.96
N ALA A 160 -17.71 -21.44 -8.39
CA ALA A 160 -16.86 -22.61 -8.43
C ALA A 160 -16.31 -22.81 -9.84
N TYR A 161 -14.99 -23.05 -9.92
CA TYR A 161 -14.29 -23.31 -11.17
C TYR A 161 -13.83 -24.75 -11.22
N PRO A 162 -14.18 -25.52 -12.28
CA PRO A 162 -13.54 -26.82 -12.53
C PRO A 162 -12.02 -26.61 -12.69
N ILE A 163 -11.20 -27.44 -12.05
CA ILE A 163 -9.74 -27.32 -12.04
C ILE A 163 -9.02 -28.31 -12.96
N SER A 164 -9.78 -29.16 -13.66
CA SER A 164 -9.27 -30.10 -14.69
C SER A 164 -10.30 -30.26 -15.80
N ASP A 165 -9.85 -30.78 -16.94
CA ASP A 165 -10.71 -30.99 -18.11
C ASP A 165 -11.87 -31.97 -17.84
N ASP A 166 -11.71 -32.91 -16.89
CA ASP A 166 -12.72 -33.86 -16.47
C ASP A 166 -13.59 -33.39 -15.30
N ALA A 167 -13.22 -32.26 -14.67
CA ALA A 167 -13.96 -31.74 -13.53
C ALA A 167 -15.26 -31.08 -13.97
N GLN A 168 -16.35 -31.42 -13.28
CA GLN A 168 -17.68 -30.87 -13.53
C GLN A 168 -18.32 -30.40 -12.22
N ILE A 169 -19.10 -29.34 -12.31
CA ILE A 169 -19.93 -28.83 -11.23
C ILE A 169 -21.36 -28.80 -11.75
N ASN A 170 -22.24 -29.61 -11.18
CA ASN A 170 -23.61 -29.77 -11.65
C ASN A 170 -23.68 -30.15 -13.15
N ASN A 171 -22.83 -31.12 -13.59
CA ASN A 171 -22.67 -31.53 -14.98
C ASN A 171 -22.24 -30.43 -15.95
N ASN A 172 -21.59 -29.38 -15.45
CA ASN A 172 -21.09 -28.25 -16.24
C ASN A 172 -19.57 -28.13 -16.07
N GLN A 173 -18.84 -28.04 -17.16
CA GLN A 173 -17.38 -27.80 -17.21
C GLN A 173 -17.02 -26.32 -17.13
N ASN A 174 -17.97 -25.41 -17.29
CA ASN A 174 -17.77 -23.97 -17.14
C ASN A 174 -17.92 -23.54 -15.68
N PRO A 175 -17.37 -22.36 -15.30
CA PRO A 175 -17.58 -21.78 -13.98
C PRO A 175 -19.07 -21.66 -13.64
N VAL A 176 -19.45 -22.11 -12.45
CA VAL A 176 -20.85 -22.12 -11.99
C VAL A 176 -20.99 -21.21 -10.79
N LYS A 177 -21.95 -20.29 -10.87
CA LYS A 177 -22.36 -19.50 -9.71
C LYS A 177 -23.26 -20.32 -8.80
N LEU A 178 -22.79 -20.61 -7.60
CA LEU A 178 -23.53 -21.38 -6.61
C LEU A 178 -24.56 -20.51 -5.90
N ARG A 179 -25.76 -21.08 -5.67
CA ARG A 179 -26.77 -20.47 -4.81
C ARG A 179 -26.45 -20.82 -3.36
N LEU A 180 -26.21 -19.78 -2.54
CA LEU A 180 -26.03 -19.96 -1.10
C LEU A 180 -27.40 -20.08 -0.43
N ILE A 181 -27.63 -21.17 0.26
CA ILE A 181 -28.79 -21.37 1.15
C ILE A 181 -28.25 -21.23 2.57
N LEU A 182 -28.52 -20.07 3.20
CA LEU A 182 -28.21 -19.88 4.60
C LEU A 182 -29.29 -20.56 5.43
N GLN A 183 -28.96 -21.66 6.12
CA GLN A 183 -29.84 -22.15 7.18
C GLN A 183 -29.74 -21.19 8.35
N LYS A 184 -30.89 -20.70 8.82
CA LYS A 184 -30.99 -20.03 10.10
C LYS A 184 -31.01 -21.11 11.17
N ASP A 185 -30.01 -21.11 12.06
CA ASP A 185 -30.08 -21.83 13.34
C ASP A 185 -31.12 -21.17 14.26
#